data_f40b6db7deea65564ac4f1446ad127e7
#
_entry.id   f40b6db7deea65564ac4f1446ad127e7
#
_cell.length_a   1.000
_cell.length_b   1.000
_cell.length_c   1.000
_cell.angle_alpha   90.00
_cell.angle_beta   90.00
_cell.angle_gamma   90.00
#
_symmetry.space_group_name_H-M   'P 1'
#
loop_
_entity.id
_entity.type
_entity.pdbx_description
1 polymer ?
#
loop_
_entity_poly.entity_id
_entity_poly.type
_entity_poly.pdbx_seq_one_letter_code
_entity_poly.pdbx_strand_id
1 'polypeptide(L)'
;MERALGIARLSASRVVNMVDGGPIITWQSATSQIAGAIIMGVGMGLLEHTTYELAQWPSHQRQSCQRPGSRQRRCSQDRGDLLDSSDPMTGEFGAQGIGEFCLAVIAPAIRAAVYQATGERIGGLTVRIENSLKC
;
A
#
# COMPACT_ATOMS: atom_id res chain seq x y z
N MET A 1 9.18 12.90 -8.77
CA MET A 1 8.89 13.93 -7.74
C MET A 1 8.61 15.23 -8.47
N GLU A 2 7.36 15.64 -8.53
CA GLU A 2 6.98 16.91 -9.17
C GLU A 2 7.03 18.03 -8.13
N ARG A 3 7.91 18.99 -8.35
CA ARG A 3 7.90 20.28 -7.66
C ARG A 3 7.05 21.25 -8.49
N ALA A 4 5.77 21.33 -8.19
CA ALA A 4 4.92 22.38 -8.74
C ALA A 4 4.66 23.43 -7.67
N LEU A 5 5.12 24.65 -7.88
CA LEU A 5 4.76 25.87 -7.14
C LEU A 5 4.87 25.79 -5.60
N GLY A 6 5.96 25.25 -5.08
CA GLY A 6 6.18 25.20 -3.63
C GLY A 6 5.38 24.15 -2.86
N ILE A 7 4.60 23.32 -3.54
CA ILE A 7 3.86 22.19 -2.95
C ILE A 7 4.55 20.90 -3.34
N ALA A 8 5.23 20.27 -2.40
CA ALA A 8 5.77 18.92 -2.60
C ALA A 8 4.62 17.91 -2.53
N ARG A 9 4.47 17.08 -3.55
CA ARG A 9 3.48 16.00 -3.60
C ARG A 9 4.15 14.66 -3.84
N LEU A 10 3.79 13.69 -3.02
CA LEU A 10 4.20 12.31 -3.17
C LEU A 10 3.04 11.53 -3.83
N SER A 11 3.31 10.86 -4.95
CA SER A 11 2.33 10.01 -5.62
C SER A 11 3.00 8.77 -6.18
N ALA A 12 2.37 7.62 -6.03
CA ALA A 12 2.79 6.38 -6.66
C ALA A 12 2.34 6.40 -8.13
N SER A 13 3.28 6.41 -9.07
CA SER A 13 2.96 6.40 -10.51
C SER A 13 2.62 5.01 -11.00
N ARG A 14 3.30 4.00 -10.50
CA ARG A 14 3.09 2.59 -10.85
C ARG A 14 3.40 1.71 -9.66
N VAL A 15 2.54 0.70 -9.41
CA VAL A 15 2.76 -0.36 -8.45
C VAL A 15 2.60 -1.69 -9.17
N VAL A 16 3.57 -2.58 -8.98
CA VAL A 16 3.51 -3.96 -9.47
C VAL A 16 3.60 -4.87 -8.25
N ASN A 17 2.62 -5.73 -8.08
CA ASN A 17 2.57 -6.72 -7.02
C ASN A 17 2.50 -8.12 -7.63
N MET A 18 3.48 -8.95 -7.35
CA MET A 18 3.53 -10.34 -7.80
C MET A 18 3.21 -11.24 -6.62
N VAL A 19 2.26 -12.14 -6.81
CA VAL A 19 1.68 -12.96 -5.76
C VAL A 19 1.68 -14.42 -6.19
N ASP A 20 2.24 -15.28 -5.36
CA ASP A 20 2.10 -16.72 -5.48
C ASP A 20 0.93 -17.17 -4.63
N GLY A 21 -0.16 -17.54 -5.28
CA GLY A 21 -1.39 -18.02 -4.63
C GLY A 21 -1.66 -19.50 -4.88
N GLY A 22 -0.73 -20.20 -5.53
CA GLY A 22 -1.00 -21.55 -6.03
C GLY A 22 -2.09 -21.54 -7.10
N PRO A 23 -2.78 -22.67 -7.34
CA PRO A 23 -3.85 -22.76 -8.34
C PRO A 23 -4.95 -21.74 -8.08
N ILE A 24 -5.22 -20.90 -9.07
CA ILE A 24 -6.20 -19.80 -8.96
C ILE A 24 -7.59 -20.32 -9.32
N ILE A 25 -8.46 -20.41 -8.33
CA ILE A 25 -9.84 -20.91 -8.51
C ILE A 25 -10.68 -19.88 -9.27
N THR A 26 -10.54 -18.60 -8.94
CA THR A 26 -11.31 -17.51 -9.55
C THR A 26 -10.42 -16.32 -9.85
N TRP A 27 -9.96 -16.17 -11.08
CA TRP A 27 -9.07 -15.11 -11.53
C TRP A 27 -9.60 -13.70 -11.27
N GLN A 28 -10.88 -13.48 -11.52
CA GLN A 28 -11.52 -12.18 -11.31
C GLN A 28 -11.47 -11.76 -9.85
N SER A 29 -11.78 -12.67 -8.94
CA SER A 29 -11.72 -12.42 -7.49
C SER A 29 -10.30 -12.16 -7.03
N ALA A 30 -9.35 -13.00 -7.43
CA ALA A 30 -7.94 -12.87 -7.08
C ALA A 30 -7.35 -11.52 -7.54
N THR A 31 -7.59 -11.14 -8.79
CA THR A 31 -7.15 -9.87 -9.35
C THR A 31 -7.76 -8.68 -8.60
N SER A 32 -9.05 -8.76 -8.25
CA SER A 32 -9.74 -7.73 -7.48
C SER A 32 -9.15 -7.57 -6.07
N GLN A 33 -8.80 -8.68 -5.42
CA GLN A 33 -8.15 -8.66 -4.10
C GLN A 33 -6.78 -7.97 -4.16
N ILE A 34 -5.96 -8.28 -5.17
CA ILE A 34 -4.65 -7.64 -5.34
C ILE A 34 -4.80 -6.13 -5.60
N ALA A 35 -5.71 -5.74 -6.48
CA ALA A 35 -5.97 -4.33 -6.75
C ALA A 35 -6.44 -3.58 -5.49
N GLY A 36 -7.32 -4.18 -4.70
CA GLY A 36 -7.74 -3.66 -3.41
C GLY A 36 -6.58 -3.51 -2.42
N ALA A 37 -5.71 -4.53 -2.32
CA ALA A 37 -4.53 -4.50 -1.47
C ALA A 37 -3.54 -3.39 -1.86
N ILE A 38 -3.32 -3.16 -3.16
CA ILE A 38 -2.48 -2.06 -3.64
C ILE A 38 -3.03 -0.71 -3.18
N ILE A 39 -4.33 -0.47 -3.37
CA ILE A 39 -4.99 0.78 -2.98
C ILE A 39 -4.88 1.01 -1.46
N MET A 40 -5.18 -0.03 -0.67
CA MET A 40 -5.06 0.03 0.79
C MET A 40 -3.61 0.27 1.23
N GLY A 41 -2.64 -0.42 0.61
CA GLY A 41 -1.22 -0.26 0.93
C GLY A 41 -0.68 1.12 0.60
N VAL A 42 -1.12 1.73 -0.50
CA VAL A 42 -0.82 3.13 -0.82
C VAL A 42 -1.46 4.06 0.22
N GLY A 43 -2.68 3.78 0.66
CA GLY A 43 -3.33 4.49 1.76
C GLY A 43 -2.51 4.45 3.04
N MET A 44 -2.17 3.26 3.49
CA MET A 44 -1.36 3.02 4.69
C MET A 44 0.02 3.68 4.59
N GLY A 45 0.67 3.60 3.43
CA GLY A 45 2.02 4.12 3.24
C GLY A 45 2.09 5.64 3.17
N LEU A 46 1.09 6.32 2.61
CA LEU A 46 1.16 7.74 2.26
C LEU A 46 0.12 8.64 2.94
N LEU A 47 -1.00 8.11 3.40
CA LEU A 47 -2.16 8.93 3.77
C LEU A 47 -2.70 8.66 5.16
N GLU A 48 -2.78 7.41 5.56
CA GLU A 48 -3.47 7.00 6.78
C GLU A 48 -2.57 7.21 7.99
N HIS A 49 -2.91 8.19 8.81
CA HIS A 49 -2.25 8.45 10.08
C HIS A 49 -3.29 8.54 11.19
N THR A 50 -3.16 7.66 12.17
CA THR A 50 -4.02 7.70 13.35
C THR A 50 -3.33 8.49 14.45
N THR A 51 -3.95 9.60 14.87
CA THR A 51 -3.53 10.40 16.00
C THR A 51 -4.41 10.07 17.21
N TYR A 52 -3.77 9.86 18.35
CA TYR A 52 -4.45 9.65 19.62
C TYR A 52 -4.26 10.89 20.50
N GLU A 53 -5.34 11.43 21.01
CA GLU A 53 -5.29 12.44 22.06
C GLU A 53 -5.25 11.76 23.43
N LEU A 54 -4.17 11.96 24.18
CA LEU A 54 -3.97 11.34 25.50
C LEU A 54 -5.06 11.72 26.51
N ALA A 55 -5.70 12.89 26.33
CA ALA A 55 -6.76 13.39 27.21
C ALA A 55 -8.16 12.83 26.87
N GLN A 56 -8.37 12.39 25.65
CA GLN A 56 -9.68 11.92 25.16
C GLN A 56 -9.52 10.63 24.37
N TRP A 57 -9.38 9.50 25.05
CA TRP A 57 -9.55 8.20 24.42
C TRP A 57 -11.00 8.05 23.94
N PRO A 58 -11.28 7.90 22.67
CA PRO A 58 -10.61 7.26 21.56
C PRO A 58 -10.06 8.22 20.46
N SER A 59 -9.51 7.64 19.37
CA SER A 59 -8.82 8.38 18.29
C SER A 59 -9.53 9.65 17.81
N HIS A 60 -8.78 10.72 17.59
CA HIS A 60 -9.27 12.04 17.16
C HIS A 60 -10.08 11.99 15.84
N GLN A 61 -9.75 11.08 14.92
CA GLN A 61 -10.40 10.94 13.62
C GLN A 61 -11.46 9.84 13.62
N ARG A 62 -12.65 10.12 14.15
CA ARG A 62 -13.75 9.14 14.21
C ARG A 62 -14.56 9.02 12.92
N GLN A 63 -14.67 10.09 12.14
CA GLN A 63 -15.52 10.12 10.94
C GLN A 63 -14.71 9.78 9.69
N SER A 64 -15.29 9.01 8.78
CA SER A 64 -14.65 8.63 7.52
C SER A 64 -14.23 9.82 6.65
N CYS A 65 -14.94 10.95 6.75
CA CYS A 65 -14.57 12.19 6.06
C CYS A 65 -13.32 12.86 6.63
N GLN A 66 -12.94 12.56 7.88
CA GLN A 66 -11.75 13.08 8.54
C GLN A 66 -10.52 12.18 8.34
N ARG A 67 -10.73 10.95 7.83
CA ARG A 67 -9.65 10.01 7.53
C ARG A 67 -9.25 10.15 6.07
N PRO A 68 -8.04 10.65 5.78
CA PRO A 68 -7.56 10.65 4.41
C PRO A 68 -7.40 9.19 3.96
N GLY A 69 -8.22 8.78 3.01
CA GLY A 69 -8.15 7.46 2.39
C GLY A 69 -7.59 7.53 0.97
N SER A 70 -6.98 6.47 0.52
CA SER A 70 -6.56 6.35 -0.86
C SER A 70 -7.78 6.10 -1.77
N ARG A 71 -7.74 6.69 -2.97
CA ARG A 71 -8.69 6.41 -4.04
C ARG A 71 -7.94 5.83 -5.21
N GLN A 72 -8.61 4.98 -5.98
CA GLN A 72 -8.04 4.31 -7.17
C GLN A 72 -7.35 5.28 -8.15
N ARG A 73 -7.81 6.53 -8.25
CA ARG A 73 -7.19 7.56 -9.09
C ARG A 73 -5.79 8.02 -8.63
N ARG A 74 -5.32 7.63 -7.45
CA ARG A 74 -4.00 8.02 -6.93
C ARG A 74 -2.88 7.08 -7.37
N CYS A 75 -3.23 5.89 -7.82
CA CYS A 75 -2.31 5.00 -8.49
C CYS A 75 -2.70 4.97 -9.97
N SER A 76 -1.84 5.49 -10.85
CA SER A 76 -2.17 5.61 -12.28
C SER A 76 -2.02 4.29 -13.02
N GLN A 77 -1.18 3.40 -12.53
CA GLN A 77 -0.96 2.06 -13.08
C GLN A 77 -0.71 1.07 -11.94
N ASP A 78 -1.73 0.31 -11.63
CA ASP A 78 -1.64 -0.83 -10.73
C ASP A 78 -1.68 -2.12 -11.55
N ARG A 79 -0.75 -3.02 -11.28
CA ARG A 79 -0.70 -4.33 -11.91
C ARG A 79 -0.47 -5.39 -10.84
N GLY A 80 -1.38 -6.32 -10.76
CA GLY A 80 -1.21 -7.55 -10.00
C GLY A 80 -0.93 -8.72 -10.93
N ASP A 81 0.20 -9.35 -10.78
CA ASP A 81 0.55 -10.58 -11.49
C ASP A 81 0.41 -11.77 -10.52
N LEU A 82 -0.32 -12.79 -10.95
CA LEU A 82 -0.53 -14.02 -10.20
C LEU A 82 0.36 -15.11 -10.77
N LEU A 83 1.09 -15.79 -9.89
CA LEU A 83 1.79 -17.01 -10.21
C LEU A 83 0.85 -18.19 -9.92
N ASP A 84 0.63 -19.00 -10.94
CA ASP A 84 -0.22 -20.18 -10.87
C ASP A 84 0.70 -21.42 -10.71
N SER A 85 1.26 -21.57 -9.51
CA SER A 85 2.15 -22.70 -9.19
C SER A 85 1.55 -23.54 -8.07
N SER A 86 1.26 -24.82 -8.35
CA SER A 86 0.76 -25.73 -7.32
C SER A 86 1.89 -26.20 -6.41
N ASP A 87 1.75 -25.96 -5.11
CA ASP A 87 2.62 -26.51 -4.08
C ASP A 87 1.88 -27.63 -3.33
N PRO A 88 2.24 -28.91 -3.55
CA PRO A 88 1.58 -30.04 -2.89
C PRO A 88 1.75 -30.07 -1.37
N MET A 89 2.66 -29.25 -0.82
CA MET A 89 2.88 -29.14 0.63
C MET A 89 1.93 -28.14 1.32
N THR A 90 1.18 -27.35 0.56
CA THR A 90 0.38 -26.22 1.08
C THR A 90 -1.12 -26.55 1.19
N GLY A 91 -1.49 -27.80 1.33
CA GLY A 91 -2.88 -28.25 1.48
C GLY A 91 -3.36 -29.12 0.34
N GLU A 92 -4.60 -29.63 0.45
CA GLU A 92 -5.13 -30.66 -0.46
C GLU A 92 -5.15 -30.22 -1.94
N PHE A 93 -5.30 -28.93 -2.20
CA PHE A 93 -5.34 -28.37 -3.55
C PHE A 93 -4.08 -27.59 -3.93
N GLY A 94 -3.11 -27.45 -3.03
CA GLY A 94 -1.94 -26.60 -3.23
C GLY A 94 -2.26 -25.10 -3.35
N ALA A 95 -3.49 -24.70 -3.04
CA ALA A 95 -3.95 -23.32 -3.14
C ALA A 95 -3.74 -22.57 -1.83
N GLN A 96 -3.36 -21.29 -1.95
CA GLN A 96 -3.17 -20.38 -0.82
C GLN A 96 -4.22 -19.25 -0.83
N GLY A 97 -4.50 -18.69 0.37
CA GLY A 97 -5.38 -17.53 0.48
C GLY A 97 -4.71 -16.26 -0.02
N ILE A 98 -5.34 -15.53 -0.96
CA ILE A 98 -4.78 -14.31 -1.58
C ILE A 98 -5.21 -13.03 -0.84
N GLY A 99 -5.98 -13.11 0.25
CA GLY A 99 -6.63 -11.96 0.88
C GLY A 99 -5.68 -10.85 1.34
N GLU A 100 -5.12 -10.98 2.53
CA GLU A 100 -4.47 -9.85 3.22
C GLU A 100 -2.97 -9.72 2.99
N PHE A 101 -2.27 -10.79 2.64
CA PHE A 101 -0.81 -10.75 2.57
C PHE A 101 -0.27 -9.84 1.45
N CYS A 102 -1.03 -9.63 0.39
CA CYS A 102 -0.69 -8.70 -0.69
C CYS A 102 -0.49 -7.25 -0.19
N LEU A 103 -1.16 -6.88 0.90
CA LEU A 103 -1.08 -5.56 1.51
C LEU A 103 0.26 -5.31 2.19
N ALA A 104 0.83 -6.32 2.85
CA ALA A 104 1.99 -6.17 3.72
C ALA A 104 3.25 -5.67 3.00
N VAL A 105 3.39 -5.98 1.72
CA VAL A 105 4.58 -5.63 0.91
C VAL A 105 4.52 -4.22 0.30
N ILE A 106 3.35 -3.62 0.21
CA ILE A 106 3.17 -2.33 -0.50
C ILE A 106 3.78 -1.16 0.30
N ALA A 107 3.52 -1.07 1.60
CA ALA A 107 4.06 0.02 2.42
C ALA A 107 5.61 0.01 2.49
N PRO A 108 6.28 -1.15 2.69
CA PRO A 108 7.73 -1.24 2.58
C PRO A 108 8.27 -0.86 1.20
N ALA A 109 7.59 -1.27 0.11
CA ALA A 109 7.98 -0.91 -1.25
C ALA A 109 7.92 0.61 -1.48
N ILE A 110 6.89 1.29 -0.98
CA ILE A 110 6.78 2.75 -1.02
C ILE A 110 7.95 3.41 -0.29
N ARG A 111 8.30 2.92 0.91
CA ARG A 111 9.47 3.45 1.66
C ARG A 111 10.77 3.27 0.89
N ALA A 112 10.98 2.11 0.28
CA ALA A 112 12.14 1.85 -0.55
C ALA A 112 12.19 2.79 -1.77
N ALA A 113 11.06 3.03 -2.42
CA ALA A 113 10.95 3.95 -3.56
C ALA A 113 11.25 5.41 -3.14
N VAL A 114 10.77 5.83 -1.97
CA VAL A 114 11.08 7.16 -1.42
C VAL A 114 12.58 7.27 -1.10
N TYR A 115 13.17 6.26 -0.49
CA TYR A 115 14.61 6.23 -0.25
C TYR A 115 15.41 6.34 -1.56
N GLN A 116 15.02 5.63 -2.60
CA GLN A 116 15.68 5.71 -3.91
C GLN A 116 15.56 7.10 -4.53
N ALA A 117 14.45 7.80 -4.30
CA ALA A 117 14.21 9.12 -4.85
C ALA A 117 14.87 10.27 -4.06
N THR A 118 15.04 10.11 -2.74
CA THR A 118 15.48 11.19 -1.83
C THR A 118 16.81 10.92 -1.14
N GLY A 119 17.24 9.67 -1.06
CA GLY A 119 18.38 9.24 -0.25
C GLY A 119 18.12 9.16 1.26
N GLU A 120 16.91 9.57 1.70
CA GLU A 120 16.57 9.59 3.12
C GLU A 120 15.86 8.33 3.59
N ARG A 121 16.27 7.76 4.72
CA ARG A 121 15.63 6.61 5.36
C ARG A 121 14.55 7.05 6.33
N ILE A 122 13.29 6.78 5.97
CA ILE A 122 12.15 7.07 6.82
C ILE A 122 11.87 5.86 7.71
N GLY A 123 11.97 6.00 9.03
CA GLY A 123 11.83 4.91 10.00
C GLY A 123 10.39 4.51 10.35
N GLY A 124 9.40 5.37 10.10
CA GLY A 124 7.99 5.15 10.47
C GLY A 124 7.05 5.05 9.26
N LEU A 125 5.87 4.48 9.48
CA LEU A 125 4.67 4.65 8.67
C LEU A 125 3.90 5.84 9.28
N THR A 126 3.29 6.71 8.60
CA THR A 126 3.08 7.02 7.21
C THR A 126 4.26 7.85 6.69
N VAL A 127 4.63 7.69 5.42
CA VAL A 127 5.66 8.52 4.80
C VAL A 127 5.11 9.93 4.59
N ARG A 128 5.52 10.86 5.47
CA ARG A 128 5.15 12.28 5.36
C ARG A 128 6.17 13.03 4.52
N ILE A 129 5.68 13.91 3.67
CA ILE A 129 6.53 14.76 2.82
C ILE A 129 7.44 15.64 3.67
N GLU A 130 6.96 16.10 4.81
CA GLU A 130 7.72 16.92 5.76
C GLU A 130 8.99 16.23 6.27
N ASN A 131 8.95 14.90 6.38
CA ASN A 131 10.11 14.12 6.79
C ASN A 131 11.18 13.99 5.69
N SER A 132 10.78 14.20 4.42
CA SER A 132 11.66 14.13 3.24
C SER A 132 12.17 15.51 2.79
N LEU A 133 11.71 16.58 3.41
CA LEU A 133 12.08 17.97 3.08
C LEU A 133 13.04 18.58 4.10
N LYS A 134 13.60 17.79 5.01
CA LYS A 134 14.67 18.27 5.89
C LYS A 134 15.93 18.50 5.02
N CYS A 135 16.08 19.75 4.61
CA CYS A 135 17.36 20.30 4.15
C CYS A 135 18.29 20.51 5.33
#